data_6313217d88b4e164ffa398780bd67e67
#
_entry.id   6313217d88b4e164ffa398780bd67e67
#
_cell.length_a   1.000
_cell.length_b   1.000
_cell.length_c   1.000
_cell.angle_alpha   90.00
_cell.angle_beta   90.00
_cell.angle_gamma   90.00
#
_symmetry.space_group_name_H-M   'P 1'
#
loop_
_entity.id
_entity.type
_entity.pdbx_description
1 polymer ?
#
loop_
_entity_poly.entity_id
_entity_poly.type
_entity_poly.pdbx_seq_one_letter_code
_entity_poly.pdbx_strand_id
1 'polypeptide(L)'
;MTQSAALTPEMGAPAAPAFSGERTHIGVFDSGLGGLSVLRALRERLPRADLTYVADSAHAPYGERDDDFIVARSQQICDHLIAQNVDAIVVACNTATAASIHLLRQAYPGLPIIGVEPGVKPAVAQSRGKRIGVLATPSTLASDNIQTFD
;
A
#
# COMPACT_ATOMS: atom_id res chain seq x y z
N MET A 1 21.84 49.00 -9.92
CA MET A 1 20.86 48.29 -10.77
C MET A 1 20.86 46.83 -10.35
N THR A 2 19.97 46.47 -9.45
CA THR A 2 19.84 45.15 -8.84
C THR A 2 18.72 44.39 -9.54
N GLN A 3 19.07 43.33 -10.27
CA GLN A 3 18.07 42.44 -10.88
C GLN A 3 17.55 41.48 -9.81
N SER A 4 16.24 41.55 -9.61
CA SER A 4 15.45 40.64 -8.81
C SER A 4 15.36 39.28 -9.50
N ALA A 5 15.79 38.23 -8.83
CA ALA A 5 15.57 36.84 -9.25
C ALA A 5 14.12 36.46 -9.00
N ALA A 6 13.43 36.08 -10.07
CA ALA A 6 12.07 35.54 -10.02
C ALA A 6 12.09 34.15 -9.39
N LEU A 7 11.33 34.00 -8.30
CA LEU A 7 11.02 32.71 -7.67
C LEU A 7 10.13 31.89 -8.62
N THR A 8 10.58 30.71 -8.98
CA THR A 8 9.76 29.68 -9.65
C THR A 8 8.65 29.20 -8.72
N PRO A 9 7.41 28.99 -9.21
CA PRO A 9 6.34 28.48 -8.38
C PRO A 9 6.61 27.03 -7.99
N GLU A 10 6.56 26.76 -6.68
CA GLU A 10 6.53 25.40 -6.14
C GLU A 10 5.35 24.65 -6.75
N MET A 11 5.65 23.51 -7.38
CA MET A 11 4.61 22.54 -7.77
C MET A 11 3.98 22.01 -6.50
N GLY A 12 2.76 22.46 -6.21
CA GLY A 12 1.97 22.02 -5.08
C GLY A 12 1.81 20.51 -5.09
N ALA A 13 2.01 19.88 -3.93
CA ALA A 13 1.68 18.49 -3.71
C ALA A 13 0.22 18.24 -4.12
N PRO A 14 -0.11 17.08 -4.73
CA PRO A 14 -1.50 16.76 -5.09
C PRO A 14 -2.35 16.88 -3.82
N ALA A 15 -3.44 17.63 -3.92
CA ALA A 15 -4.40 17.78 -2.83
C ALA A 15 -4.88 16.39 -2.40
N ALA A 16 -4.80 16.12 -1.11
CA ALA A 16 -5.38 14.89 -0.56
C ALA A 16 -6.86 14.82 -0.96
N PRO A 17 -7.38 13.65 -1.36
CA PRO A 17 -8.77 13.51 -1.72
C PRO A 17 -9.64 14.00 -0.56
N ALA A 18 -10.51 14.97 -0.86
CA ALA A 18 -11.50 15.46 0.10
C ALA A 18 -12.52 14.33 0.30
N PHE A 19 -12.40 13.58 1.39
CA PHE A 19 -13.44 12.66 1.81
C PHE A 19 -14.67 13.50 2.21
N SER A 20 -15.70 13.51 1.35
CA SER A 20 -16.97 14.14 1.61
C SER A 20 -17.58 13.50 2.87
N GLY A 21 -18.17 14.28 3.77
CA GLY A 21 -18.60 13.92 5.14
C GLY A 21 -19.54 12.73 5.34
N GLU A 22 -19.72 11.86 4.37
CA GLU A 22 -20.30 10.53 4.47
C GLU A 22 -19.26 9.56 5.01
N ARG A 23 -19.68 8.44 5.61
CA ARG A 23 -18.78 7.41 6.15
C ARG A 23 -17.90 6.85 5.03
N THR A 24 -16.61 7.12 5.09
CA THR A 24 -15.63 6.55 4.16
C THR A 24 -15.58 5.03 4.32
N HIS A 25 -15.72 4.29 3.24
CA HIS A 25 -15.63 2.83 3.22
C HIS A 25 -14.28 2.40 2.63
N ILE A 26 -13.47 1.72 3.41
CA ILE A 26 -12.12 1.29 3.00
C ILE A 26 -12.07 -0.23 2.92
N GLY A 27 -11.72 -0.76 1.74
CA GLY A 27 -11.38 -2.15 1.55
C GLY A 27 -9.93 -2.41 1.97
N VAL A 28 -9.68 -3.47 2.69
CA VAL A 28 -8.33 -3.88 3.11
C VAL A 28 -8.15 -5.34 2.76
N PHE A 29 -7.05 -5.71 2.11
CA PHE A 29 -6.78 -7.13 1.88
C PHE A 29 -5.35 -7.55 2.16
N ASP A 30 -5.19 -8.82 2.50
CA ASP A 30 -3.94 -9.52 2.70
C ASP A 30 -4.05 -10.96 2.20
N SER A 31 -2.93 -11.60 1.91
CA SER A 31 -2.88 -13.04 1.60
C SER A 31 -3.34 -13.94 2.75
N GLY A 32 -3.39 -13.40 3.98
CA GLY A 32 -3.76 -14.16 5.17
C GLY A 32 -4.25 -13.28 6.32
N LEU A 33 -3.66 -13.44 7.50
CA LEU A 33 -4.09 -12.74 8.72
C LEU A 33 -3.12 -11.64 9.17
N GLY A 34 -1.94 -11.50 8.56
CA GLY A 34 -0.92 -10.51 8.92
C GLY A 34 -1.42 -9.08 8.79
N GLY A 35 -2.24 -8.81 7.78
CA GLY A 35 -2.86 -7.52 7.51
C GLY A 35 -3.84 -7.04 8.58
N LEU A 36 -4.24 -7.89 9.54
CA LEU A 36 -5.08 -7.47 10.68
C LEU A 36 -4.38 -6.40 11.54
N SER A 37 -3.06 -6.38 11.59
CA SER A 37 -2.30 -5.33 12.25
C SER A 37 -2.50 -3.97 11.59
N VAL A 38 -2.54 -3.94 10.25
CA VAL A 38 -2.83 -2.75 9.44
C VAL A 38 -4.29 -2.34 9.63
N LEU A 39 -5.23 -3.30 9.59
CA LEU A 39 -6.64 -3.05 9.84
C LEU A 39 -6.89 -2.40 11.21
N ARG A 40 -6.21 -2.89 12.24
CA ARG A 40 -6.27 -2.32 13.58
C ARG A 40 -5.77 -0.87 13.60
N ALA A 41 -4.62 -0.59 12.98
CA ALA A 41 -4.07 0.75 12.90
C ALA A 41 -5.00 1.72 12.13
N LEU A 42 -5.65 1.24 11.07
CA LEU A 42 -6.67 2.00 10.35
C LEU A 42 -7.88 2.31 11.24
N ARG A 43 -8.39 1.33 11.99
CA ARG A 43 -9.51 1.52 12.93
C ARG A 43 -9.20 2.56 14.01
N GLU A 44 -7.98 2.55 14.54
CA GLU A 44 -7.53 3.50 15.54
C GLU A 44 -7.44 4.93 14.99
N ARG A 45 -7.00 5.08 13.72
CA ARG A 45 -6.84 6.40 13.06
C ARG A 45 -8.11 6.92 12.41
N LEU A 46 -8.98 6.02 11.98
CA LEU A 46 -10.21 6.32 11.27
C LEU A 46 -11.41 5.64 11.97
N PRO A 47 -11.75 6.04 13.19
CA PRO A 47 -12.75 5.34 14.01
C PRO A 47 -14.16 5.33 13.42
N ARG A 48 -14.46 6.27 12.51
CA ARG A 48 -15.77 6.39 11.84
C ARG A 48 -15.84 5.75 10.46
N ALA A 49 -14.72 5.29 9.92
CA ALA A 49 -14.70 4.63 8.61
C ALA A 49 -15.34 3.24 8.70
N ASP A 50 -16.04 2.84 7.66
CA ASP A 50 -16.41 1.45 7.44
C ASP A 50 -15.22 0.71 6.87
N LEU A 51 -14.90 -0.45 7.42
CA LEU A 51 -13.74 -1.25 7.00
C LEU A 51 -14.19 -2.64 6.60
N THR A 52 -13.89 -3.05 5.36
CA THR A 52 -14.05 -4.43 4.90
C THR A 52 -12.68 -5.06 4.76
N TYR A 53 -12.46 -6.22 5.40
CA TYR A 53 -11.21 -6.96 5.32
C TYR A 53 -11.40 -8.27 4.56
N VAL A 54 -10.51 -8.52 3.59
CA VAL A 54 -10.45 -9.78 2.84
C VAL A 54 -9.11 -10.46 3.14
N ALA A 55 -9.19 -11.66 3.70
CA ALA A 55 -8.06 -12.57 3.86
C ALA A 55 -8.11 -13.64 2.76
N ASP A 56 -7.15 -13.63 1.83
CA ASP A 56 -7.09 -14.64 0.75
C ASP A 56 -6.44 -15.95 1.21
N SER A 57 -6.88 -16.43 2.37
CA SER A 57 -6.26 -17.55 3.10
C SER A 57 -6.24 -18.87 2.31
N ALA A 58 -7.20 -19.06 1.40
CA ALA A 58 -7.24 -20.25 0.54
C ALA A 58 -6.08 -20.31 -0.47
N HIS A 59 -5.44 -19.19 -0.75
CA HIS A 59 -4.35 -19.05 -1.73
C HIS A 59 -3.01 -18.68 -1.08
N ALA A 60 -2.99 -18.54 0.23
CA ALA A 60 -1.76 -18.31 1.01
C ALA A 60 -0.85 -19.57 0.97
N PRO A 61 0.49 -19.39 1.10
CA PRO A 61 1.23 -18.14 1.19
C PRO A 61 1.55 -17.55 -0.21
N TYR A 62 1.46 -16.24 -0.38
CA TYR A 62 1.80 -15.56 -1.64
C TYR A 62 3.31 -15.57 -1.92
N GLY A 63 4.15 -15.66 -0.90
CA GLY A 63 5.60 -15.64 -1.07
C GLY A 63 6.18 -16.82 -1.87
N GLU A 64 5.39 -17.87 -2.10
CA GLU A 64 5.74 -19.07 -2.88
C GLU A 64 5.10 -19.06 -4.28
N ARG A 65 4.36 -18.01 -4.63
CA ARG A 65 3.64 -17.86 -5.90
C ARG A 65 4.41 -16.95 -6.84
N ASP A 66 4.20 -17.14 -8.15
CA ASP A 66 4.69 -16.18 -9.14
C ASP A 66 3.89 -14.87 -9.13
N ASP A 67 4.48 -13.83 -9.70
CA ASP A 67 3.88 -12.49 -9.71
C ASP A 67 2.59 -12.45 -10.51
N ASP A 68 2.47 -13.21 -11.60
CA ASP A 68 1.25 -13.27 -12.43
C ASP A 68 0.06 -13.80 -11.62
N PHE A 69 0.29 -14.85 -10.82
CA PHE A 69 -0.73 -15.38 -9.92
C PHE A 69 -1.14 -14.34 -8.87
N ILE A 70 -0.16 -13.66 -8.25
CA ILE A 70 -0.42 -12.65 -7.20
C ILE A 70 -1.20 -11.48 -7.79
N VAL A 71 -0.84 -11.02 -8.99
CA VAL A 71 -1.54 -9.95 -9.70
C VAL A 71 -2.99 -10.34 -9.99
N ALA A 72 -3.22 -11.53 -10.56
CA ALA A 72 -4.56 -12.01 -10.87
C ALA A 72 -5.44 -12.12 -9.62
N ARG A 73 -4.88 -12.64 -8.51
CA ARG A 73 -5.61 -12.71 -7.22
C ARG A 73 -5.92 -11.32 -6.68
N SER A 74 -4.95 -10.42 -6.71
CA SER A 74 -5.11 -9.05 -6.23
C SER A 74 -6.19 -8.30 -7.02
N GLN A 75 -6.27 -8.49 -8.35
CA GLN A 75 -7.32 -7.91 -9.18
C GLN A 75 -8.70 -8.45 -8.81
N GLN A 76 -8.85 -9.79 -8.65
CA GLN A 76 -10.12 -10.39 -8.24
C GLN A 76 -10.61 -9.88 -6.89
N ILE A 77 -9.70 -9.67 -5.94
CA ILE A 77 -10.04 -9.10 -4.63
C ILE A 77 -10.43 -7.63 -4.76
N CYS A 78 -9.71 -6.86 -5.57
CA CYS A 78 -10.08 -5.47 -5.86
C CYS A 78 -11.47 -5.37 -6.48
N ASP A 79 -11.79 -6.19 -7.49
CA ASP A 79 -13.12 -6.23 -8.10
C ASP A 79 -14.22 -6.54 -7.07
N HIS A 80 -13.96 -7.50 -6.17
CA HIS A 80 -14.88 -7.84 -5.09
C HIS A 80 -15.11 -6.67 -4.13
N LEU A 81 -14.06 -5.94 -3.76
CA LEU A 81 -14.16 -4.77 -2.87
C LEU A 81 -14.86 -3.59 -3.58
N ILE A 82 -14.53 -3.35 -4.85
CA ILE A 82 -15.18 -2.31 -5.66
C ILE A 82 -16.67 -2.56 -5.79
N ALA A 83 -17.10 -3.82 -5.96
CA ALA A 83 -18.50 -4.19 -5.99
C ALA A 83 -19.24 -3.90 -4.66
N GLN A 84 -18.51 -3.68 -3.57
CA GLN A 84 -19.04 -3.24 -2.27
C GLN A 84 -18.98 -1.72 -2.07
N ASN A 85 -18.69 -0.95 -3.13
CA ASN A 85 -18.61 0.50 -3.13
C ASN A 85 -17.60 1.07 -2.12
N VAL A 86 -16.38 0.51 -2.12
CA VAL A 86 -15.29 1.06 -1.31
C VAL A 86 -14.75 2.35 -1.93
N ASP A 87 -14.39 3.34 -1.11
CA ASP A 87 -13.82 4.62 -1.52
C ASP A 87 -12.30 4.54 -1.71
N ALA A 88 -11.66 3.54 -1.11
CA ALA A 88 -10.22 3.28 -1.22
C ALA A 88 -9.90 1.82 -0.91
N ILE A 89 -8.75 1.34 -1.40
CA ILE A 89 -8.24 0.00 -1.09
C ILE A 89 -6.86 0.10 -0.44
N VAL A 90 -6.65 -0.67 0.62
CA VAL A 90 -5.35 -0.87 1.26
C VAL A 90 -4.88 -2.29 1.03
N VAL A 91 -3.77 -2.44 0.33
CA VAL A 91 -3.06 -3.71 0.13
C VAL A 91 -2.15 -3.93 1.34
N ALA A 92 -2.63 -4.68 2.32
CA ALA A 92 -1.95 -4.89 3.61
C ALA A 92 -0.92 -6.04 3.57
N CYS A 93 -0.58 -6.51 2.38
CA CYS A 93 0.38 -7.58 2.12
C CYS A 93 1.62 -6.99 1.42
N ASN A 94 2.81 -7.14 2.02
CA ASN A 94 4.06 -6.68 1.39
C ASN A 94 4.32 -7.38 0.04
N THR A 95 4.09 -8.69 -0.01
CA THR A 95 4.29 -9.49 -1.23
C THR A 95 3.32 -9.06 -2.34
N ALA A 96 2.03 -8.90 -2.03
CA ALA A 96 1.06 -8.41 -3.00
C ALA A 96 1.36 -6.96 -3.43
N THR A 97 1.78 -6.10 -2.51
CA THR A 97 2.20 -4.74 -2.85
C THR A 97 3.35 -4.75 -3.84
N ALA A 98 4.41 -5.52 -3.56
CA ALA A 98 5.59 -5.58 -4.45
C ALA A 98 5.22 -6.05 -5.85
N ALA A 99 4.40 -7.10 -5.97
CA ALA A 99 4.04 -7.71 -7.26
C ALA A 99 2.97 -6.91 -8.04
N SER A 100 2.01 -6.27 -7.37
CA SER A 100 0.78 -5.85 -8.06
C SER A 100 0.43 -4.37 -7.97
N ILE A 101 1.01 -3.58 -7.06
CA ILE A 101 0.50 -2.22 -6.75
C ILE A 101 0.45 -1.29 -7.98
N HIS A 102 1.46 -1.34 -8.85
CA HIS A 102 1.51 -0.50 -10.05
C HIS A 102 0.43 -0.90 -11.06
N LEU A 103 0.24 -2.20 -11.26
CA LEU A 103 -0.78 -2.73 -12.18
C LEU A 103 -2.19 -2.46 -11.67
N LEU A 104 -2.43 -2.58 -10.37
CA LEU A 104 -3.73 -2.24 -9.76
C LEU A 104 -4.06 -0.76 -9.94
N ARG A 105 -3.11 0.15 -9.71
CA ARG A 105 -3.31 1.58 -9.92
C ARG A 105 -3.59 1.93 -11.40
N GLN A 106 -3.01 1.19 -12.33
CA GLN A 106 -3.30 1.34 -13.77
C GLN A 106 -4.68 0.80 -14.13
N ALA A 107 -5.08 -0.33 -13.55
CA ALA A 107 -6.36 -0.98 -13.84
C ALA A 107 -7.56 -0.20 -13.27
N TYR A 108 -7.37 0.50 -12.14
CA TYR A 108 -8.44 1.22 -11.44
C TYR A 108 -8.11 2.72 -11.28
N PRO A 109 -8.02 3.47 -12.37
CA PRO A 109 -7.72 4.89 -12.32
C PRO A 109 -8.83 5.64 -11.58
N GLY A 110 -8.45 6.51 -10.64
CA GLY A 110 -9.40 7.27 -9.82
C GLY A 110 -9.77 6.62 -8.49
N LEU A 111 -9.49 5.33 -8.28
CA LEU A 111 -9.61 4.70 -6.97
C LEU A 111 -8.26 4.77 -6.23
N PRO A 112 -8.19 5.39 -5.03
CA PRO A 112 -6.98 5.37 -4.23
C PRO A 112 -6.61 3.94 -3.81
N ILE A 113 -5.42 3.46 -4.23
CA ILE A 113 -4.89 2.16 -3.85
C ILE A 113 -3.56 2.36 -3.14
N ILE A 114 -3.52 2.00 -1.86
CA ILE A 114 -2.39 2.19 -0.95
C ILE A 114 -1.75 0.82 -0.67
N GLY A 115 -0.48 0.66 -1.01
CA GLY A 115 0.29 -0.53 -0.64
C GLY A 115 1.06 -0.30 0.65
N VAL A 116 1.21 -1.35 1.46
CA VAL A 116 2.07 -1.34 2.64
C VAL A 116 3.47 -1.72 2.22
N GLU A 117 4.44 -0.86 2.52
CA GLU A 117 5.86 -1.09 2.28
C GLU A 117 6.58 -1.55 3.55
N PRO A 118 7.63 -2.39 3.41
CA PRO A 118 8.47 -2.76 4.55
C PRO A 118 9.11 -1.53 5.19
N GLY A 119 9.13 -1.48 6.52
CA GLY A 119 9.69 -0.38 7.29
C GLY A 119 11.22 -0.28 7.29
N VAL A 120 11.88 -0.64 6.19
CA VAL A 120 13.34 -0.71 6.06
C VAL A 120 13.96 0.69 6.14
N LYS A 121 13.43 1.66 5.39
CA LYS A 121 13.93 3.05 5.40
C LYS A 121 13.93 3.66 6.82
N PRO A 122 12.82 3.68 7.54
CA PRO A 122 12.83 4.20 8.91
C PRO A 122 13.69 3.37 9.86
N ALA A 123 13.80 2.06 9.67
CA ALA A 123 14.66 1.22 10.48
C ALA A 123 16.15 1.55 10.30
N VAL A 124 16.61 1.76 9.05
CA VAL A 124 17.98 2.20 8.77
C VAL A 124 18.24 3.57 9.37
N ALA A 125 17.31 4.52 9.23
CA ALA A 125 17.44 5.88 9.77
C ALA A 125 17.56 5.89 11.30
N GLN A 126 16.88 4.97 12.01
CA GLN A 126 16.92 4.86 13.46
C GLN A 126 18.08 4.00 13.98
N SER A 127 18.69 3.18 13.15
CA SER A 127 19.82 2.32 13.52
C SER A 127 21.10 3.13 13.67
N ARG A 128 21.71 3.12 14.85
CA ARG A 128 22.98 3.80 15.11
C ARG A 128 24.12 3.34 14.19
N GLY A 129 24.15 2.05 13.87
CA GLY A 129 25.17 1.43 13.03
C GLY A 129 24.74 1.29 11.58
N LYS A 130 23.58 1.78 11.19
CA LYS A 130 22.95 1.58 9.85
C LYS A 130 22.90 0.10 9.42
N ARG A 131 22.87 -0.81 10.40
CA ARG A 131 22.78 -2.25 10.20
C ARG A 131 21.46 -2.74 10.76
N ILE A 132 20.67 -3.39 9.90
CA ILE A 132 19.38 -3.97 10.24
C ILE A 132 19.29 -5.39 9.67
N GLY A 133 18.50 -6.24 10.30
CA GLY A 133 18.09 -7.53 9.74
C GLY A 133 16.70 -7.40 9.15
N VAL A 134 16.49 -7.97 7.96
CA VAL A 134 15.18 -8.01 7.29
C VAL A 134 14.74 -9.45 7.14
N LEU A 135 13.55 -9.77 7.64
CA LEU A 135 12.88 -11.05 7.42
C LEU A 135 11.68 -10.79 6.50
N ALA A 136 11.74 -11.32 5.28
CA ALA A 136 10.69 -11.15 4.28
C ALA A 136 10.67 -12.32 3.30
N THR A 137 9.63 -12.40 2.47
CA THR A 137 9.57 -13.38 1.38
C THR A 137 10.59 -13.05 0.29
N PRO A 138 11.05 -14.05 -0.53
CA PRO A 138 11.97 -13.79 -1.63
C PRO A 138 11.50 -12.68 -2.58
N SER A 139 10.21 -12.67 -2.96
CA SER A 139 9.62 -11.64 -3.80
C SER A 139 9.71 -10.24 -3.16
N THR A 140 9.43 -10.12 -1.85
CA THR A 140 9.57 -8.86 -1.13
C THR A 140 11.02 -8.40 -1.06
N LEU A 141 11.98 -9.31 -0.83
CA LEU A 141 13.43 -8.99 -0.80
C LEU A 141 13.96 -8.55 -2.16
N ALA A 142 13.40 -9.09 -3.25
CA ALA A 142 13.77 -8.73 -4.61
C ALA A 142 13.16 -7.42 -5.11
N SER A 143 12.21 -6.84 -4.35
CA SER A 143 11.52 -5.62 -4.75
C SER A 143 12.40 -4.37 -4.62
N ASP A 144 12.19 -3.39 -5.50
CA ASP A 144 12.89 -2.10 -5.49
C ASP A 144 12.75 -1.36 -4.15
N ASN A 145 11.67 -1.62 -3.40
CA ASN A 145 11.42 -1.04 -2.08
C ASN A 145 12.47 -1.45 -1.02
N ILE A 146 13.23 -2.51 -1.26
CA ILE A 146 14.30 -2.98 -0.37
C ILE A 146 15.68 -2.79 -0.99
N GLN A 147 15.82 -2.85 -2.31
CA GLN A 147 17.13 -2.83 -2.98
C GLN A 147 17.72 -1.44 -3.22
N THR A 148 16.95 -0.38 -3.22
CA THR A 148 17.40 0.99 -3.45
C THR A 148 17.69 1.74 -2.15
N PHE A 149 18.82 1.41 -1.51
CA PHE A 149 19.39 2.21 -0.41
C PHE A 149 20.82 2.59 -0.78
N ASP A 150 20.97 3.72 -1.42
CA ASP A 150 22.23 4.47 -1.47
C ASP A 150 22.33 5.44 -0.28
#